data_2039e7da5f1f094ebc084f19fe0b43b4
#
_entry.id   2039e7da5f1f094ebc084f19fe0b43b4
#
_cell.length_a   1.000
_cell.length_b   1.000
_cell.length_c   1.000
_cell.angle_alpha   90.00
_cell.angle_beta   90.00
_cell.angle_gamma   90.00
#
_symmetry.space_group_name_H-M   'P 1'
#
loop_
_entity.id
_entity.type
_entity.pdbx_description
1 polymer ?
#
loop_
_entity_poly.entity_id
_entity_poly.type
_entity_poly.pdbx_seq_one_letter_code
_entity_poly.pdbx_strand_id
1 'polypeptide(L)'
;MRAFFADTLALVLFFTVLGALNERYVAGMSWDEVARARTIGAPLMVLTARPYGLWRDLVMTRLVPPLPHIGADALALLAFQVPIYATILWLGGASAIAILKGAAGFSILMMIVGRPYGVWLDFIRARFGLGPGGMKPMTLDDDRPE
;
A
#
# COMPACT_ATOMS: atom_id res chain seq x y z
N MET A 1 17.40 8.61 -8.60
CA MET A 1 17.71 7.52 -7.65
C MET A 1 17.27 7.86 -6.22
N ARG A 2 17.61 9.04 -5.66
CA ARG A 2 17.22 9.42 -4.27
C ARG A 2 15.71 9.34 -4.01
N ALA A 3 14.88 9.82 -4.92
CA ALA A 3 13.43 9.77 -4.78
C ALA A 3 12.91 8.32 -4.72
N PHE A 4 13.39 7.46 -5.61
CA PHE A 4 13.02 6.04 -5.60
C PHE A 4 13.35 5.36 -4.26
N PHE A 5 14.54 5.61 -3.71
CA PHE A 5 14.92 5.06 -2.40
C PHE A 5 14.05 5.61 -1.26
N ALA A 6 13.79 6.93 -1.25
CA ALA A 6 12.96 7.55 -0.23
C ALA A 6 11.53 6.98 -0.26
N ASP A 7 10.93 6.89 -1.44
CA ASP A 7 9.57 6.40 -1.63
C ASP A 7 9.46 4.91 -1.28
N THR A 8 10.43 4.08 -1.71
CA THR A 8 10.48 2.67 -1.36
C THR A 8 10.67 2.47 0.15
N LEU A 9 11.57 3.23 0.77
CA LEU A 9 11.79 3.16 2.22
C LEU A 9 10.54 3.58 2.99
N ALA A 10 9.90 4.67 2.60
CA ALA A 10 8.65 5.13 3.22
C ALA A 10 7.56 4.05 3.14
N LEU A 11 7.38 3.46 1.97
CA LEU A 11 6.40 2.40 1.73
C LEU A 11 6.69 1.17 2.58
N VAL A 12 7.90 0.65 2.53
CA VAL A 12 8.28 -0.57 3.25
C VAL A 12 8.17 -0.39 4.75
N LEU A 13 8.70 0.71 5.30
CA LEU A 13 8.63 0.96 6.75
C LEU A 13 7.19 1.11 7.22
N PHE A 14 6.40 1.93 6.54
CA PHE A 14 5.02 2.21 6.94
C PHE A 14 4.17 0.94 6.95
N PHE A 15 4.16 0.21 5.84
CA PHE A 15 3.33 -0.99 5.72
C PHE A 15 3.88 -2.20 6.47
N THR A 16 5.18 -2.24 6.77
CA THR A 16 5.73 -3.27 7.66
C THR A 16 5.22 -3.07 9.09
N VAL A 17 5.27 -1.85 9.61
CA VAL A 17 4.77 -1.55 10.95
C VAL A 17 3.26 -1.75 11.02
N LEU A 18 2.52 -1.17 10.08
CA LEU A 18 1.06 -1.28 10.04
C LEU A 18 0.60 -2.73 9.91
N GLY A 19 1.26 -3.50 9.03
CA GLY A 19 0.98 -4.92 8.84
C GLY A 19 1.29 -5.73 10.09
N ALA A 20 2.43 -5.49 10.74
CA ALA A 20 2.79 -6.17 11.98
C ALA A 20 1.77 -5.92 13.10
N LEU A 21 1.28 -4.69 13.22
CA LEU A 21 0.22 -4.35 14.19
C LEU A 21 -1.09 -5.07 13.87
N ASN A 22 -1.51 -5.08 12.61
CA ASN A 22 -2.70 -5.81 12.17
C ASN A 22 -2.57 -7.32 12.42
N GLU A 23 -1.43 -7.91 12.10
CA GLU A 23 -1.16 -9.34 12.29
C GLU A 23 -1.14 -9.73 13.76
N ARG A 24 -0.50 -8.92 14.58
CA ARG A 24 -0.38 -9.19 16.01
C ARG A 24 -1.70 -9.01 16.75
N TYR A 25 -2.38 -7.89 16.53
CA TYR A 25 -3.51 -7.47 17.36
C TYR A 25 -4.88 -7.79 16.75
N VAL A 26 -5.02 -7.84 15.44
CA VAL A 26 -6.29 -8.16 14.76
C VAL A 26 -6.33 -9.62 14.36
N ALA A 27 -5.30 -10.13 13.69
CA ALA A 27 -5.22 -11.54 13.29
C ALA A 27 -4.91 -12.47 14.47
N GLY A 28 -4.25 -11.96 15.54
CA GLY A 28 -3.90 -12.75 16.72
C GLY A 28 -2.68 -13.66 16.50
N MET A 29 -1.82 -13.32 15.55
CA MET A 29 -0.60 -14.08 15.26
C MET A 29 0.46 -13.91 16.36
N SER A 30 1.29 -14.93 16.55
CA SER A 30 2.49 -14.85 17.39
C SER A 30 3.54 -13.92 16.76
N TRP A 31 4.47 -13.40 17.55
CA TRP A 31 5.54 -12.55 17.02
C TRP A 31 6.45 -13.27 16.01
N ASP A 32 6.64 -14.59 16.16
CA ASP A 32 7.41 -15.40 15.22
C ASP A 32 6.72 -15.53 13.86
N GLU A 33 5.39 -15.70 13.87
CA GLU A 33 4.58 -15.72 12.65
C GLU A 33 4.58 -14.35 11.97
N VAL A 34 4.43 -13.27 12.77
CA VAL A 34 4.52 -11.88 12.26
C VAL A 34 5.88 -11.62 11.63
N ALA A 35 6.97 -12.00 12.29
CA ALA A 35 8.33 -11.82 11.75
C ALA A 35 8.51 -12.54 10.41
N ARG A 36 8.04 -13.79 10.30
CA ARG A 36 8.07 -14.55 9.05
C ARG A 36 7.22 -13.88 7.97
N ALA A 37 5.99 -13.50 8.29
CA ALA A 37 5.10 -12.82 7.35
C ALA A 37 5.71 -11.49 6.86
N ARG A 38 6.35 -10.70 7.72
CA ARG A 38 6.99 -9.43 7.33
C ARG A 38 8.25 -9.64 6.50
N THR A 39 9.03 -10.67 6.79
CA THR A 39 10.22 -11.01 5.99
C THR A 39 9.83 -11.38 4.55
N ILE A 40 8.70 -12.06 4.35
CA ILE A 40 8.17 -12.40 3.03
C ILE A 40 7.46 -11.19 2.40
N GLY A 41 6.66 -10.48 3.18
CA GLY A 41 5.81 -9.40 2.71
C GLY A 41 6.56 -8.15 2.24
N ALA A 42 7.65 -7.77 2.90
CA ALA A 42 8.40 -6.58 2.55
C ALA A 42 9.00 -6.63 1.12
N PRO A 43 9.73 -7.68 0.70
CA PRO A 43 10.18 -7.79 -0.69
C PRO A 43 9.03 -7.96 -1.68
N LEU A 44 7.97 -8.70 -1.32
CA LEU A 44 6.82 -8.91 -2.17
C LEU A 44 6.09 -7.59 -2.48
N MET A 45 6.00 -6.69 -1.50
CA MET A 45 5.41 -5.37 -1.65
C MET A 45 6.13 -4.54 -2.74
N VAL A 46 7.45 -4.59 -2.78
CA VAL A 46 8.25 -3.90 -3.81
C VAL A 46 8.04 -4.55 -5.18
N LEU A 47 8.03 -5.88 -5.25
CA LEU A 47 7.86 -6.64 -6.47
C LEU A 47 6.45 -6.47 -7.09
N THR A 48 5.43 -6.33 -6.27
CA THR A 48 4.02 -6.21 -6.72
C THR A 48 3.60 -4.79 -7.09
N ALA A 49 4.42 -3.77 -6.84
CA ALA A 49 4.10 -2.38 -7.16
C ALA A 49 3.82 -2.15 -8.66
N ARG A 50 4.64 -2.72 -9.55
CA ARG A 50 4.43 -2.62 -11.01
C ARG A 50 3.24 -3.45 -11.51
N PRO A 51 3.10 -4.75 -11.16
CA PRO A 51 1.90 -5.53 -11.48
C PRO A 51 0.61 -4.88 -11.02
N TYR A 52 0.60 -4.24 -9.86
CA TYR A 52 -0.57 -3.51 -9.38
C TYR A 52 -0.96 -2.36 -10.31
N GLY A 53 -0.01 -1.58 -10.81
CA GLY A 53 -0.31 -0.50 -11.76
C GLY A 53 -1.01 -1.01 -13.02
N LEU A 54 -0.49 -2.08 -13.63
CA LEU A 54 -1.10 -2.71 -14.81
C LEU A 54 -2.49 -3.29 -14.53
N TRP A 55 -2.68 -3.91 -13.37
CA TRP A 55 -3.97 -4.41 -12.93
C TRP A 55 -4.99 -3.28 -12.74
N ARG A 56 -4.60 -2.21 -12.05
CA ARG A 56 -5.43 -1.03 -11.84
C ARG A 56 -5.90 -0.41 -13.17
N ASP A 57 -4.97 -0.22 -14.11
CA ASP A 57 -5.28 0.32 -15.43
C ASP A 57 -6.26 -0.59 -16.18
N LEU A 58 -6.08 -1.92 -16.10
CA LEU A 58 -7.00 -2.89 -16.70
C LEU A 58 -8.40 -2.81 -16.08
N VAL A 59 -8.51 -2.74 -14.75
CA VAL A 59 -9.79 -2.62 -14.04
C VAL A 59 -10.48 -1.34 -14.40
N MET A 60 -9.77 -0.20 -14.38
CA MET A 60 -10.35 1.12 -14.64
C MET A 60 -10.81 1.29 -16.09
N THR A 61 -10.10 0.67 -17.05
CA THR A 61 -10.43 0.82 -18.47
C THR A 61 -11.47 -0.19 -18.98
N ARG A 62 -11.49 -1.40 -18.41
CA ARG A 62 -12.30 -2.50 -18.98
C ARG A 62 -13.43 -3.02 -18.11
N LEU A 63 -13.28 -2.95 -16.78
CA LEU A 63 -14.20 -3.64 -15.88
C LEU A 63 -15.20 -2.71 -15.18
N VAL A 64 -15.01 -1.39 -15.21
CA VAL A 64 -15.77 -0.47 -14.36
C VAL A 64 -16.34 0.78 -15.07
N PRO A 65 -17.02 0.68 -16.23
CA PRO A 65 -17.65 1.85 -16.81
C PRO A 65 -18.79 2.52 -16.00
N PRO A 66 -19.55 1.83 -15.10
CA PRO A 66 -20.66 2.49 -14.40
C PRO A 66 -20.41 2.87 -12.94
N LEU A 67 -19.24 2.54 -12.34
CA LEU A 67 -18.99 2.83 -10.91
C LEU A 67 -18.29 4.19 -10.72
N PRO A 68 -18.55 4.90 -9.59
CA PRO A 68 -17.77 6.07 -9.22
C PRO A 68 -16.28 5.73 -9.13
N HIS A 69 -15.41 6.57 -9.67
CA HIS A 69 -13.95 6.34 -9.74
C HIS A 69 -13.33 5.93 -8.41
N ILE A 70 -13.80 6.49 -7.28
CA ILE A 70 -13.28 6.16 -5.94
C ILE A 70 -13.60 4.71 -5.55
N GLY A 71 -14.80 4.24 -5.83
CA GLY A 71 -15.22 2.86 -5.54
C GLY A 71 -14.46 1.84 -6.40
N ALA A 72 -14.25 2.18 -7.66
CA ALA A 72 -13.48 1.36 -8.59
C ALA A 72 -12.02 1.21 -8.19
N ASP A 73 -11.37 2.30 -7.78
CA ASP A 73 -10.01 2.29 -7.26
C ASP A 73 -9.86 1.43 -6.00
N ALA A 74 -10.79 1.59 -5.05
CA ALA A 74 -10.80 0.79 -3.83
C ALA A 74 -10.99 -0.70 -4.13
N LEU A 75 -11.91 -1.04 -5.04
CA LEU A 75 -12.15 -2.42 -5.46
C LEU A 75 -10.92 -3.01 -6.16
N ALA A 76 -10.30 -2.27 -7.08
CA ALA A 76 -9.08 -2.71 -7.76
C ALA A 76 -7.94 -2.98 -6.77
N LEU A 77 -7.76 -2.08 -5.78
CA LEU A 77 -6.76 -2.23 -4.74
C LEU A 77 -7.02 -3.49 -3.88
N LEU A 78 -8.23 -3.64 -3.38
CA LEU A 78 -8.57 -4.78 -2.51
C LEU A 78 -8.51 -6.11 -3.25
N ALA A 79 -9.03 -6.17 -4.47
CA ALA A 79 -9.03 -7.40 -5.29
C ALA A 79 -7.60 -7.86 -5.63
N PHE A 80 -6.64 -6.95 -5.71
CA PHE A 80 -5.24 -7.29 -5.94
C PHE A 80 -4.49 -7.62 -4.63
N GLN A 81 -4.63 -6.75 -3.63
CA GLN A 81 -3.81 -6.81 -2.42
C GLN A 81 -4.27 -7.86 -1.41
N VAL A 82 -5.59 -8.10 -1.29
CA VAL A 82 -6.10 -9.04 -0.29
C VAL A 82 -5.64 -10.48 -0.54
N PRO A 83 -5.68 -11.03 -1.78
CA PRO A 83 -5.14 -12.37 -2.06
C PRO A 83 -3.64 -12.47 -1.78
N ILE A 84 -2.87 -11.46 -2.16
CA ILE A 84 -1.42 -11.42 -1.90
C ILE A 84 -1.15 -11.41 -0.39
N TYR A 85 -1.86 -10.55 0.33
CA TYR A 85 -1.72 -10.46 1.78
C TYR A 85 -2.12 -11.77 2.49
N ALA A 86 -3.24 -12.38 2.09
CA ALA A 86 -3.65 -13.68 2.62
C ALA A 86 -2.59 -14.76 2.37
N THR A 87 -1.96 -14.77 1.20
CA THR A 87 -0.86 -15.68 0.86
C THR A 87 0.36 -15.43 1.76
N ILE A 88 0.71 -14.18 2.02
CA ILE A 88 1.81 -13.83 2.94
C ILE A 88 1.53 -14.36 4.36
N LEU A 89 0.32 -14.19 4.87
CA LEU A 89 -0.08 -14.69 6.18
C LEU A 89 -0.01 -16.22 6.24
N TRP A 90 -0.49 -16.88 5.21
CA TRP A 90 -0.44 -18.35 5.10
C TRP A 90 1.00 -18.85 5.10
N LEU A 91 1.89 -18.27 4.31
CA LEU A 91 3.31 -18.60 4.28
C LEU A 91 4.00 -18.27 5.61
N GLY A 92 3.52 -17.26 6.32
CA GLY A 92 3.96 -16.92 7.68
C GLY A 92 3.57 -17.96 8.75
N GLY A 93 2.67 -18.88 8.41
CA GLY A 93 2.18 -19.94 9.32
C GLY A 93 0.86 -19.60 10.03
N ALA A 94 0.16 -18.55 9.60
CA ALA A 94 -1.10 -18.14 10.20
C ALA A 94 -2.20 -19.19 10.02
N SER A 95 -3.05 -19.36 11.01
CA SER A 95 -4.26 -20.20 10.92
C SER A 95 -5.30 -19.58 9.96
N ALA A 96 -6.21 -20.38 9.43
CA ALA A 96 -7.27 -19.90 8.53
C ALA A 96 -8.10 -18.75 9.16
N ILE A 97 -8.38 -18.83 10.46
CA ILE A 97 -9.10 -17.77 11.19
C ILE A 97 -8.25 -16.51 11.29
N ALA A 98 -6.96 -16.64 11.55
CA ALA A 98 -6.03 -15.51 11.58
C ALA A 98 -5.92 -14.84 10.22
N ILE A 99 -5.84 -15.60 9.12
CA ILE A 99 -5.84 -15.10 7.76
C ILE A 99 -7.11 -14.29 7.47
N LEU A 100 -8.29 -14.84 7.82
CA LEU A 100 -9.55 -14.14 7.60
C LEU A 100 -9.63 -12.82 8.38
N LYS A 101 -9.29 -12.83 9.66
CA LYS A 101 -9.26 -11.63 10.51
C LYS A 101 -8.24 -10.61 10.01
N GLY A 102 -7.04 -11.08 9.68
CA GLY A 102 -5.96 -10.23 9.16
C GLY A 102 -6.32 -9.58 7.83
N ALA A 103 -6.90 -10.34 6.90
CA ALA A 103 -7.35 -9.83 5.60
C ALA A 103 -8.49 -8.80 5.74
N ALA A 104 -9.46 -9.05 6.63
CA ALA A 104 -10.53 -8.10 6.92
C ALA A 104 -9.99 -6.81 7.54
N GLY A 105 -9.13 -6.92 8.57
CA GLY A 105 -8.48 -5.77 9.19
C GLY A 105 -7.63 -4.97 8.20
N PHE A 106 -6.84 -5.66 7.37
CA PHE A 106 -6.05 -5.04 6.31
C PHE A 106 -6.92 -4.28 5.31
N SER A 107 -8.05 -4.86 4.90
CA SER A 107 -8.99 -4.19 3.98
C SER A 107 -9.52 -2.88 4.55
N ILE A 108 -9.90 -2.87 5.83
CA ILE A 108 -10.34 -1.66 6.52
C ILE A 108 -9.20 -0.64 6.62
N LEU A 109 -8.00 -1.09 6.98
CA LEU A 109 -6.81 -0.22 7.05
C LEU A 109 -6.51 0.43 5.71
N MET A 110 -6.60 -0.30 4.60
CA MET A 110 -6.35 0.25 3.26
C MET A 110 -7.32 1.37 2.88
N MET A 111 -8.53 1.37 3.40
CA MET A 111 -9.50 2.45 3.15
C MET A 111 -9.18 3.74 3.91
N ILE A 112 -8.46 3.65 5.04
CA ILE A 112 -8.20 4.78 5.94
C ILE A 112 -6.79 5.33 5.79
N VAL A 113 -5.86 4.50 5.33
CA VAL A 113 -4.40 4.75 5.42
C VAL A 113 -3.88 5.79 4.44
N GLY A 114 -4.66 6.17 3.43
CA GLY A 114 -4.18 7.07 2.36
C GLY A 114 -3.60 8.39 2.86
N ARG A 115 -4.32 9.09 3.75
CA ARG A 115 -3.84 10.37 4.34
C ARG A 115 -2.64 10.17 5.29
N PRO A 116 -2.69 9.27 6.29
CA PRO A 116 -1.53 8.98 7.13
C PRO A 116 -0.28 8.60 6.35
N TYR A 117 -0.42 7.79 5.32
CA TYR A 117 0.70 7.43 4.45
C TYR A 117 1.26 8.63 3.69
N GLY A 118 0.41 9.52 3.17
CA GLY A 118 0.86 10.74 2.50
C GLY A 118 1.73 11.62 3.40
N VAL A 119 1.30 11.88 4.62
CA VAL A 119 2.07 12.65 5.62
C VAL A 119 3.40 11.97 5.95
N TRP A 120 3.39 10.65 6.11
CA TRP A 120 4.60 9.87 6.34
C TRP A 120 5.57 9.93 5.17
N LEU A 121 5.06 9.79 3.94
CA LEU A 121 5.86 9.88 2.72
C LEU A 121 6.54 11.25 2.60
N ASP A 122 5.80 12.32 2.83
CA ASP A 122 6.34 13.68 2.79
C ASP A 122 7.42 13.90 3.86
N PHE A 123 7.22 13.36 5.06
CA PHE A 123 8.23 13.38 6.12
C PHE A 123 9.52 12.67 5.70
N ILE A 124 9.42 11.46 5.15
CA ILE A 124 10.59 10.71 4.68
C ILE A 124 11.28 11.46 3.54
N ARG A 125 10.53 11.95 2.54
CA ARG A 125 11.08 12.71 1.41
C ARG A 125 11.84 13.96 1.87
N ALA A 126 11.31 14.68 2.85
CA ALA A 126 11.97 15.84 3.42
C ALA A 126 13.33 15.48 4.04
N ARG A 127 13.45 14.30 4.68
CA ARG A 127 14.75 13.81 5.22
C ARG A 127 15.79 13.51 4.13
N PHE A 128 15.34 13.22 2.91
CA PHE A 128 16.21 13.04 1.74
C PHE A 128 16.43 14.32 0.93
N GLY A 129 15.95 15.48 1.43
CA GLY A 129 16.05 16.77 0.73
C GLY A 129 15.19 16.85 -0.54
N LEU A 130 14.08 16.08 -0.56
CA LEU A 130 13.12 16.05 -1.67
C LEU A 130 11.86 16.84 -1.30
N GLY A 131 11.23 17.45 -2.29
CA GLY A 131 9.92 18.11 -2.10
C GLY A 131 8.80 17.09 -1.82
N PRO A 132 7.60 17.58 -1.36
CA PRO A 132 6.44 16.74 -1.08
C PRO A 132 6.08 15.84 -2.28
N GLY A 133 5.58 14.65 -1.99
CA GLY A 133 5.25 13.63 -2.99
C GLY A 133 3.95 13.85 -3.75
N GLY A 134 3.18 14.86 -3.37
CA GLY A 134 1.92 15.21 -4.00
C GLY A 134 2.04 16.44 -4.87
N MET A 135 1.53 16.37 -6.06
CA MET A 135 1.26 17.43 -7.04
C MET A 135 2.26 18.62 -7.02
N LYS A 136 3.00 18.79 -8.10
CA LYS A 136 3.64 20.09 -8.37
C LYS A 136 2.59 21.17 -8.08
N PRO A 137 2.91 22.21 -7.28
CA PRO A 137 2.06 23.40 -7.27
C PRO A 137 1.95 23.85 -8.72
N MET A 138 0.73 24.01 -9.21
CA MET A 138 0.46 24.64 -10.49
C MET A 138 1.00 26.08 -10.34
N THR A 139 2.21 26.32 -10.84
CA THR A 139 2.74 27.68 -10.93
C THR A 139 1.89 28.37 -11.99
N LEU A 140 1.14 29.37 -11.57
CA LEU A 140 0.34 30.27 -12.43
C LEU A 140 1.21 31.07 -13.44
N ASP A 141 2.44 30.67 -13.64
CA ASP A 141 3.42 31.36 -14.48
C ASP A 141 3.71 30.62 -15.80
N ASP A 142 3.03 29.50 -16.07
CA ASP A 142 3.26 28.73 -17.30
C ASP A 142 2.31 29.14 -18.47
N ASP A 143 1.45 30.13 -18.25
CA ASP A 143 0.50 30.67 -19.26
C ASP A 143 0.86 32.09 -19.76
N ARG A 144 2.12 32.51 -19.76
CA ARG A 144 2.51 33.70 -20.46
C ARG A 144 2.88 33.37 -21.92
N PRO A 145 2.05 33.76 -22.89
CA PRO A 145 2.48 33.74 -24.29
C PRO A 145 3.55 34.82 -24.51
N GLU A 146 4.66 34.43 -25.14
CA GLU A 146 5.63 35.36 -25.71
C GLU A 146 5.06 36.18 -26.86
#